data_72558b40e54350ef9cecfc99da70d7a8
#
_entry.id   72558b40e54350ef9cecfc99da70d7a8
#
_cell.length_a   1.000
_cell.length_b   1.000
_cell.length_c   1.000
_cell.angle_alpha   90.00
_cell.angle_beta   90.00
_cell.angle_gamma   90.00
#
_symmetry.space_group_name_H-M   'P 1'
#
loop_
_entity.id
_entity.type
_entity.pdbx_description
1 polymer ?
#
loop_
_entity_poly.entity_id
_entity_poly.type
_entity_poly.pdbx_seq_one_letter_code
_entity_poly.pdbx_strand_id
1 'polypeptide(L)'
;MVCSIYFTYMCARYAPVQKKVEFADVGCGFGGLLMRLAPLFPDTLMLGMEIRAQVTQYVHDKIHALRLAHKQAKTMSEEGKLELEAEVQPAADAQDEDSEERRQNEYLVKQAGHVAGGYQNIGVIRTNAMKFLPNFFEQGQLTKIFFLFP
;
A
#
# COMPACT_ATOMS: atom_id res chain seq x y z
N MET A 1 -18.85 13.64 0.63
CA MET A 1 -19.68 12.47 0.97
C MET A 1 -19.27 11.17 0.23
N VAL A 2 -18.41 11.22 -0.78
CA VAL A 2 -18.06 10.07 -1.64
C VAL A 2 -16.83 9.29 -1.14
N CYS A 3 -15.92 9.92 -0.40
CA CYS A 3 -14.67 9.29 0.07
C CYS A 3 -14.89 8.29 1.23
N SER A 4 -15.96 8.46 2.00
CA SER A 4 -16.31 7.55 3.11
C SER A 4 -16.67 6.15 2.60
N ILE A 5 -17.28 6.06 1.40
CA ILE A 5 -17.83 4.79 0.88
C ILE A 5 -16.72 3.86 0.38
N TYR A 6 -15.71 4.38 -0.32
CA TYR A 6 -14.63 3.54 -0.86
C TYR A 6 -13.65 3.05 0.22
N PHE A 7 -13.38 3.87 1.21
CA PHE A 7 -12.52 3.50 2.32
C PHE A 7 -13.24 2.58 3.32
N THR A 8 -14.55 2.75 3.50
CA THR A 8 -15.39 1.89 4.36
C THR A 8 -15.46 0.46 3.81
N TYR A 9 -15.50 0.28 2.49
CA TYR A 9 -15.51 -1.05 1.87
C TYR A 9 -14.18 -1.82 2.05
N MET A 10 -13.06 -1.10 2.19
CA MET A 10 -11.75 -1.69 2.43
C MET A 10 -11.43 -1.93 3.91
N CYS A 11 -12.05 -1.18 4.82
CA CYS A 11 -11.86 -1.29 6.28
C CYS A 11 -12.96 -2.03 7.03
N ALA A 12 -14.02 -2.48 6.38
CA ALA A 12 -15.22 -3.06 7.01
C ALA A 12 -15.01 -4.34 7.86
N ARG A 13 -13.76 -4.80 8.01
CA ARG A 13 -13.44 -5.95 8.88
C ARG A 13 -12.80 -5.60 10.23
N TYR A 14 -12.55 -4.32 10.52
CA TYR A 14 -11.90 -3.95 11.77
C TYR A 14 -12.57 -2.74 12.43
N ALA A 15 -13.40 -3.05 13.43
CA ALA A 15 -13.78 -2.25 14.58
C ALA A 15 -14.78 -1.07 14.41
N PRO A 16 -15.54 -0.77 15.47
CA PRO A 16 -16.60 0.26 15.48
C PRO A 16 -16.12 1.71 15.54
N VAL A 17 -14.81 1.96 15.46
CA VAL A 17 -14.26 3.30 15.38
C VAL A 17 -13.94 3.59 13.91
N GLN A 18 -14.65 4.54 13.31
CA GLN A 18 -14.32 5.06 11.97
C GLN A 18 -12.97 5.77 12.03
N LYS A 19 -11.87 5.02 11.79
CA LYS A 19 -10.56 5.64 11.64
C LYS A 19 -10.59 6.55 10.41
N LYS A 20 -10.22 7.81 10.59
CA LYS A 20 -10.08 8.77 9.51
C LYS A 20 -8.67 8.73 8.93
N VAL A 21 -8.52 9.13 7.67
CA VAL A 21 -7.21 9.32 7.06
C VAL A 21 -6.48 10.46 7.77
N GLU A 22 -5.24 10.22 8.16
CA GLU A 22 -4.40 11.19 8.87
C GLU A 22 -3.26 11.71 8.00
N PHE A 23 -2.74 10.90 7.06
CA PHE A 23 -1.67 11.29 6.15
C PHE A 23 -2.20 11.33 4.71
N ALA A 24 -1.86 12.40 3.99
CA ALA A 24 -2.13 12.51 2.57
C ALA A 24 -0.83 12.69 1.78
N ASP A 25 -0.66 11.92 0.70
CA ASP A 25 0.44 12.02 -0.26
C ASP A 25 -0.11 12.55 -1.59
N VAL A 26 0.09 13.84 -1.84
CA VAL A 26 -0.43 14.54 -3.01
C VAL A 26 0.55 14.46 -4.15
N GLY A 27 0.10 13.89 -5.29
CA GLY A 27 0.99 13.54 -6.38
C GLY A 27 1.84 12.32 -6.04
N CYS A 28 1.23 11.29 -5.46
CA CYS A 28 1.95 10.13 -4.91
C CYS A 28 2.73 9.31 -5.94
N GLY A 29 2.55 9.60 -7.25
CA GLY A 29 3.24 8.88 -8.32
C GLY A 29 3.05 7.37 -8.20
N PHE A 30 4.12 6.61 -8.26
CA PHE A 30 4.11 5.15 -8.12
C PHE A 30 3.96 4.63 -6.69
N GLY A 31 3.62 5.50 -5.73
CA GLY A 31 3.26 5.13 -4.36
C GLY A 31 4.45 4.70 -3.48
N GLY A 32 5.68 5.04 -3.88
CA GLY A 32 6.88 4.62 -3.15
C GLY A 32 6.91 5.10 -1.70
N LEU A 33 6.48 6.35 -1.44
CA LEU A 33 6.39 6.89 -0.10
C LEU A 33 5.35 6.16 0.75
N LEU A 34 4.15 5.95 0.22
CA LEU A 34 3.07 5.23 0.92
C LEU A 34 3.51 3.84 1.37
N MET A 35 4.18 3.09 0.47
CA MET A 35 4.62 1.73 0.77
C MET A 35 5.72 1.68 1.83
N ARG A 36 6.59 2.71 1.90
CA ARG A 36 7.62 2.83 2.94
C ARG A 36 7.06 3.27 4.29
N LEU A 37 6.05 4.15 4.28
CA LEU A 37 5.42 4.63 5.51
C LEU A 37 4.46 3.61 6.12
N ALA A 38 3.82 2.77 5.32
CA ALA A 38 2.83 1.79 5.79
C ALA A 38 3.31 0.93 6.97
N PRO A 39 4.50 0.30 6.91
CA PRO A 39 5.02 -0.50 8.03
C PRO A 39 5.46 0.33 9.24
N LEU A 40 5.84 1.61 9.02
CA LEU A 40 6.30 2.49 10.09
C LEU A 40 5.14 3.05 10.92
N PHE A 41 3.96 3.17 10.31
CA PHE A 41 2.76 3.73 10.93
C PHE A 41 1.56 2.80 10.70
N PRO A 42 1.56 1.58 11.26
CA PRO A 42 0.55 0.57 10.94
C PRO A 42 -0.87 0.97 11.36
N ASP A 43 -0.98 1.82 12.37
CA ASP A 43 -2.25 2.31 12.90
C ASP A 43 -2.77 3.58 12.24
N THR A 44 -1.96 4.24 11.40
CA THR A 44 -2.30 5.50 10.73
C THR A 44 -2.80 5.23 9.32
N LEU A 45 -3.98 5.72 8.98
CA LEU A 45 -4.51 5.63 7.62
C LEU A 45 -3.89 6.69 6.72
N MET A 46 -3.44 6.27 5.54
CA MET A 46 -2.77 7.12 4.56
C MET A 46 -3.44 7.02 3.20
N LEU A 47 -3.60 8.16 2.54
CA LEU A 47 -4.23 8.26 1.24
C LEU A 47 -3.28 8.91 0.23
N GLY A 48 -2.96 8.18 -0.83
CA GLY A 48 -2.30 8.71 -2.02
C GLY A 48 -3.31 9.32 -2.98
N MET A 49 -2.96 10.46 -3.54
CA MET A 49 -3.77 11.17 -4.54
C MET A 49 -2.94 11.36 -5.80
N GLU A 50 -3.38 10.80 -6.92
CA GLU A 50 -2.68 10.88 -8.20
C GLU A 50 -3.69 11.24 -9.32
N ILE A 51 -3.29 12.10 -10.25
CA ILE A 51 -4.17 12.55 -11.33
C ILE A 51 -4.13 11.60 -12.54
N ARG A 52 -3.00 10.96 -12.79
CA ARG A 52 -2.79 10.06 -13.94
C ARG A 52 -3.45 8.71 -13.71
N ALA A 53 -4.40 8.35 -14.57
CA ALA A 53 -5.19 7.12 -14.43
C ALA A 53 -4.33 5.86 -14.39
N GLN A 54 -3.37 5.73 -15.31
CA GLN A 54 -2.50 4.56 -15.43
C GLN A 54 -1.61 4.38 -14.21
N VAL A 55 -1.06 5.47 -13.67
CA VAL A 55 -0.21 5.44 -12.48
C VAL A 55 -1.03 5.08 -11.25
N THR A 56 -2.24 5.64 -11.11
CA THR A 56 -3.14 5.28 -10.01
C THR A 56 -3.50 3.79 -10.05
N GLN A 57 -3.80 3.25 -11.24
CA GLN A 57 -4.11 1.83 -11.40
C GLN A 57 -2.92 0.96 -11.00
N TYR A 58 -1.71 1.30 -11.46
CA TYR A 58 -0.50 0.60 -11.07
C TYR A 58 -0.31 0.55 -9.55
N VAL A 59 -0.46 1.69 -8.86
CA VAL A 59 -0.33 1.76 -7.39
C VAL A 59 -1.40 0.91 -6.71
N HIS A 60 -2.63 0.95 -7.21
CA HIS A 60 -3.73 0.13 -6.70
C HIS A 60 -3.40 -1.36 -6.78
N ASP A 61 -2.96 -1.81 -7.95
CA ASP A 61 -2.62 -3.22 -8.20
C ASP A 61 -1.42 -3.66 -7.34
N LYS A 62 -0.43 -2.80 -7.18
CA LYS A 62 0.73 -3.03 -6.31
C LYS A 62 0.33 -3.17 -4.83
N ILE A 63 -0.52 -2.29 -4.32
CA ILE A 63 -1.06 -2.38 -2.96
C ILE A 63 -1.83 -3.70 -2.78
N HIS A 64 -2.64 -4.07 -3.77
CA HIS A 64 -3.41 -5.31 -3.75
C HIS A 64 -2.49 -6.55 -3.71
N ALA A 65 -1.45 -6.58 -4.54
CA ALA A 65 -0.46 -7.66 -4.57
C ALA A 65 0.28 -7.80 -3.23
N LEU A 66 0.70 -6.68 -2.63
CA LEU A 66 1.36 -6.67 -1.32
C LEU A 66 0.45 -7.21 -0.20
N ARG A 67 -0.85 -6.87 -0.23
CA ARG A 67 -1.83 -7.39 0.71
C ARG A 67 -2.06 -8.89 0.55
N LEU A 68 -2.11 -9.39 -0.68
CA LEU A 68 -2.22 -10.81 -0.96
C LEU A 68 -0.98 -11.57 -0.48
N ALA A 69 0.22 -11.07 -0.78
CA ALA A 69 1.47 -11.66 -0.34
C ALA A 69 1.56 -11.75 1.19
N HIS A 70 1.17 -10.67 1.89
CA HIS A 70 1.11 -10.68 3.35
C HIS A 70 0.12 -11.74 3.90
N LYS A 71 -1.05 -11.83 3.28
CA LYS A 71 -2.06 -12.82 3.67
C LYS A 71 -1.56 -14.25 3.46
N GLN A 72 -0.90 -14.53 2.32
CA GLN A 72 -0.33 -15.84 2.02
C GLN A 72 0.79 -16.21 2.99
N ALA A 73 1.72 -15.27 3.26
CA ALA A 73 2.80 -15.50 4.21
C ALA A 73 2.28 -15.79 5.63
N LYS A 74 1.17 -15.15 6.02
CA LYS A 74 0.53 -15.43 7.31
C LYS A 74 -0.09 -16.82 7.36
N THR A 75 -0.80 -17.25 6.31
CA THR A 75 -1.37 -18.62 6.24
C THR A 75 -0.28 -19.69 6.25
N MET A 76 0.81 -19.49 5.49
CA MET A 76 1.94 -20.42 5.49
C MET A 76 2.66 -20.48 6.84
N SER A 77 2.73 -19.39 7.60
CA SER A 77 3.31 -19.38 8.94
C SER A 77 2.41 -20.09 9.99
N GLU A 78 1.13 -20.12 9.77
CA GLU A 78 0.17 -20.85 10.63
C GLU A 78 0.14 -22.36 10.29
N GLU A 79 0.32 -22.73 9.03
CA GLU A 79 0.40 -24.12 8.56
C GLU A 79 1.82 -24.71 8.65
N GLY A 80 2.86 -23.89 8.51
CA GLY A 80 4.27 -24.28 8.44
C GLY A 80 4.95 -24.53 9.78
N LYS A 81 4.20 -24.87 10.83
CA LYS A 81 4.79 -25.45 12.04
C LYS A 81 5.12 -26.95 11.86
N LEU A 82 4.85 -27.48 10.69
CA LEU A 82 5.21 -28.83 10.26
C LEU A 82 5.95 -28.74 8.91
N GLU A 83 7.21 -29.19 8.96
CA GLU A 83 8.14 -29.49 7.87
C GLU A 83 9.06 -28.36 7.41
N LEU A 84 10.30 -28.60 7.84
CA LEU A 84 11.57 -27.95 7.48
C LEU A 84 12.01 -28.38 6.08
N GLU A 85 12.74 -27.46 5.43
CA GLU A 85 13.84 -27.68 4.47
C GLU A 85 13.49 -28.14 3.05
N ALA A 86 13.52 -27.17 2.13
CA ALA A 86 14.01 -27.39 0.78
C ALA A 86 14.76 -26.16 0.29
N GLU A 87 16.05 -26.32 0.06
CA GLU A 87 16.96 -25.36 -0.53
C GLU A 87 16.50 -24.93 -1.92
N VAL A 88 16.40 -23.62 -2.16
CA VAL A 88 16.29 -23.06 -3.52
C VAL A 88 17.58 -22.31 -3.83
N GLN A 89 18.37 -22.89 -4.73
CA GLN A 89 19.56 -22.26 -5.31
C GLN A 89 19.17 -21.10 -6.22
N PRO A 90 19.94 -19.99 -6.24
CA PRO A 90 19.68 -18.88 -7.13
C PRO A 90 20.16 -19.21 -8.55
N ALA A 91 19.27 -19.14 -9.53
CA ALA A 91 19.64 -19.12 -10.93
C ALA A 91 20.20 -17.74 -11.30
N ALA A 92 21.44 -17.73 -11.78
CA ALA A 92 22.11 -16.56 -12.33
C ALA A 92 21.69 -16.35 -13.80
N ASP A 93 21.81 -15.06 -14.21
CA ASP A 93 21.85 -14.56 -15.58
C ASP A 93 20.54 -14.33 -16.33
N ALA A 94 20.08 -13.08 -16.29
CA ALA A 94 19.55 -12.34 -17.44
C ALA A 94 19.56 -10.83 -17.13
N GLN A 95 20.32 -10.08 -17.89
CA GLN A 95 20.42 -8.62 -17.86
C GLN A 95 19.37 -8.05 -18.81
N ASP A 96 18.19 -7.71 -18.30
CA ASP A 96 17.19 -6.90 -18.97
C ASP A 96 16.57 -5.96 -17.94
N GLU A 97 16.23 -4.73 -18.34
CA GLU A 97 15.65 -3.69 -17.46
C GLU A 97 14.38 -4.17 -16.75
N ASP A 98 13.60 -5.04 -17.37
CA ASP A 98 12.48 -5.77 -16.77
C ASP A 98 12.89 -6.65 -15.57
N SER A 99 14.15 -7.03 -15.46
CA SER A 99 14.64 -7.91 -14.39
C SER A 99 14.84 -7.18 -13.05
N GLU A 100 15.17 -5.89 -13.08
CA GLU A 100 15.31 -5.10 -11.85
C GLU A 100 13.96 -4.82 -11.20
N GLU A 101 12.95 -4.53 -12.00
CA GLU A 101 11.60 -4.31 -11.51
C GLU A 101 11.00 -5.60 -10.93
N ARG A 102 11.27 -6.74 -11.56
CA ARG A 102 10.90 -8.07 -11.01
C ARG A 102 11.61 -8.37 -9.70
N ARG A 103 12.92 -8.11 -9.57
CA ARG A 103 13.68 -8.30 -8.33
C ARG A 103 13.19 -7.38 -7.21
N GLN A 104 12.89 -6.13 -7.52
CA GLN A 104 12.31 -5.20 -6.54
C GLN A 104 10.93 -5.64 -6.09
N ASN A 105 10.10 -6.12 -7.00
CA ASN A 105 8.78 -6.64 -6.67
C ASN A 105 8.88 -7.93 -5.84
N GLU A 106 9.76 -8.85 -6.18
CA GLU A 106 10.00 -10.07 -5.42
C GLU A 106 10.54 -9.77 -4.00
N TYR A 107 11.46 -8.82 -3.88
CA TYR A 107 11.96 -8.35 -2.59
C TYR A 107 10.85 -7.73 -1.74
N LEU A 108 9.98 -6.91 -2.33
CA LEU A 108 8.83 -6.32 -1.64
C LEU A 108 7.82 -7.38 -1.20
N VAL A 109 7.58 -8.39 -2.04
CA VAL A 109 6.69 -9.51 -1.71
C VAL A 109 7.25 -10.35 -0.56
N LYS A 110 8.56 -10.66 -0.56
CA LYS A 110 9.22 -11.35 0.55
C LYS A 110 9.16 -10.56 1.84
N GLN A 111 9.32 -9.24 1.79
CA GLN A 111 9.19 -8.40 2.98
C GLN A 111 7.74 -8.22 3.44
N ALA A 112 6.76 -8.30 2.54
CA ALA A 112 5.36 -8.07 2.87
C ALA A 112 4.82 -9.01 3.96
N GLY A 113 5.33 -10.23 4.04
CA GLY A 113 4.94 -11.20 5.06
C GLY A 113 5.21 -10.75 6.50
N HIS A 114 6.24 -9.93 6.70
CA HIS A 114 6.67 -9.45 8.01
C HIS A 114 6.19 -8.03 8.34
N VAL A 115 5.43 -7.40 7.45
CA VAL A 115 4.97 -6.02 7.63
C VAL A 115 3.81 -5.95 8.62
N ALA A 116 3.97 -5.21 9.69
CA ALA A 116 2.89 -4.92 10.62
C ALA A 116 1.71 -4.25 9.89
N GLY A 117 0.49 -4.78 10.08
CA GLY A 117 -0.71 -4.27 9.44
C GLY A 117 -0.92 -4.67 7.96
N GLY A 118 0.04 -5.34 7.31
CA GLY A 118 -0.13 -5.92 5.97
C GLY A 118 -0.60 -4.95 4.90
N TYR A 119 -0.14 -3.72 4.93
CA TYR A 119 -0.52 -2.65 3.99
C TYR A 119 -2.02 -2.30 3.97
N GLN A 120 -2.79 -2.66 5.01
CA GLN A 120 -4.23 -2.34 5.10
C GLN A 120 -4.48 -0.86 5.34
N ASN A 121 -3.48 -0.14 5.84
CA ASN A 121 -3.53 1.25 6.26
C ASN A 121 -3.25 2.26 5.14
N ILE A 122 -2.98 1.83 3.91
CA ILE A 122 -2.73 2.71 2.77
C ILE A 122 -3.77 2.52 1.68
N GLY A 123 -4.07 3.58 0.94
CA GLY A 123 -4.94 3.53 -0.23
C GLY A 123 -4.53 4.58 -1.25
N VAL A 124 -5.04 4.47 -2.47
CA VAL A 124 -4.81 5.44 -3.53
C VAL A 124 -6.11 5.80 -4.22
N ILE A 125 -6.26 7.06 -4.59
CA ILE A 125 -7.39 7.53 -5.40
C ILE A 125 -6.90 8.34 -6.58
N ARG A 126 -7.64 8.23 -7.69
CA ARG A 126 -7.46 9.11 -8.83
C ARG A 126 -8.22 10.41 -8.61
N THR A 127 -7.51 11.51 -8.45
CA THR A 127 -8.15 12.82 -8.31
C THR A 127 -7.20 13.96 -8.66
N ASN A 128 -7.77 15.10 -9.04
CA ASN A 128 -7.04 16.36 -9.07
C ASN A 128 -7.06 16.98 -7.67
N ALA A 129 -5.98 16.76 -6.90
CA ALA A 129 -5.88 17.25 -5.53
C ALA A 129 -5.94 18.79 -5.45
N MET A 130 -5.40 19.52 -6.43
CA MET A 130 -5.46 20.99 -6.46
C MET A 130 -6.91 21.52 -6.44
N LYS A 131 -7.83 20.78 -7.05
CA LYS A 131 -9.23 21.19 -7.14
C LYS A 131 -10.10 20.59 -6.04
N PHE A 132 -9.80 19.36 -5.63
CA PHE A 132 -10.74 18.55 -4.87
C PHE A 132 -10.23 18.11 -3.49
N LEU A 133 -9.01 18.49 -3.09
CA LEU A 133 -8.47 18.14 -1.76
C LEU A 133 -9.46 18.42 -0.59
N PRO A 134 -10.12 19.59 -0.54
CA PRO A 134 -11.05 19.88 0.55
C PRO A 134 -12.30 18.97 0.59
N ASN A 135 -12.61 18.28 -0.52
CA ASN A 135 -13.76 17.38 -0.58
C ASN A 135 -13.50 16.02 0.07
N PHE A 136 -12.23 15.69 0.30
CA PHE A 136 -11.81 14.39 0.84
C PHE A 136 -11.54 14.41 2.33
N PHE A 137 -11.23 15.58 2.90
CA PHE A 137 -10.81 15.69 4.28
C PHE A 137 -11.57 16.79 4.99
N GLU A 138 -11.87 16.57 6.25
CA GLU A 138 -12.43 17.58 7.12
C GLU A 138 -11.34 18.54 7.60
N GLN A 139 -11.72 19.72 8.03
CA GLN A 139 -10.79 20.70 8.59
C GLN A 139 -10.10 20.12 9.84
N GLY A 140 -8.77 20.17 9.87
CA GLY A 140 -7.97 19.64 10.96
C GLY A 140 -7.84 18.11 11.01
N GLN A 141 -8.36 17.37 10.01
CA GLN A 141 -8.29 15.91 9.96
C GLN A 141 -6.87 15.40 9.71
N LEU A 142 -6.14 16.04 8.79
CA LEU A 142 -4.81 15.59 8.39
C LEU A 142 -3.75 16.05 9.38
N THR A 143 -2.93 15.13 9.85
CA THR A 143 -1.74 15.41 10.67
C THR A 143 -0.51 15.67 9.83
N LYS A 144 -0.43 15.05 8.63
CA LYS A 144 0.67 15.25 7.67
C LYS A 144 0.16 15.28 6.24
N ILE A 145 0.73 16.19 5.45
CA ILE A 145 0.51 16.26 4.00
C ILE A 145 1.89 16.26 3.33
N PHE A 146 2.08 15.39 2.36
CA PHE A 146 3.29 15.28 1.57
C PHE A 146 3.04 15.83 0.17
N PHE A 147 3.95 16.70 -0.29
CA PHE A 147 4.00 17.25 -1.64
C PHE A 147 5.42 17.08 -2.17
N LEU A 148 5.78 15.87 -2.57
CA LEU A 148 7.16 15.59 -3.00
C LEU A 148 7.39 15.91 -4.47
N PHE A 149 6.39 15.67 -5.31
CA PHE A 149 6.44 15.91 -6.75
C PHE A 149 5.05 16.39 -7.21
N PRO A 150 4.77 17.69 -7.08
CA PRO A 150 3.48 18.27 -7.47
C PRO A 150 3.25 18.24 -8.99
#